data_2483986f258213bb11315ae186495f2a
#
_entry.id   2483986f258213bb11315ae186495f2a
#
_cell.length_a   1.000
_cell.length_b   1.000
_cell.length_c   1.000
_cell.angle_alpha   90.00
_cell.angle_beta   90.00
_cell.angle_gamma   90.00
#
_symmetry.space_group_name_H-M   'P 1'
#
loop_
_entity.id
_entity.type
_entity.pdbx_description
1 polymer ?
#
loop_
_entity_poly.entity_id
_entity_poly.type
_entity_poly.pdbx_seq_one_letter_code
_entity_poly.pdbx_strand_id
1 'polypeptide(L)'
;MKKFIIIFSLIIFSKSLADEKPGRFFKDQPDVTNEPQVHFIYLLNKDSKDNEWDINGKMEAELMEVNEKFFKMTKGKQKFRYDMRKDGKLDISFVRFDKKFKGNYGMNYPDAFLTKNGFNDPNKLYFTWADVGHRDGGQGSVHHGYIF
;
A
#
# COMPACT_ATOMS: atom_id res chain seq x y z
N MET A 1 -16.47 -50.09 -14.77
CA MET A 1 -16.64 -48.65 -14.78
C MET A 1 -15.85 -48.07 -13.63
N LYS A 2 -14.73 -47.38 -13.89
CA LYS A 2 -13.87 -46.75 -12.88
C LYS A 2 -14.39 -45.32 -12.62
N LYS A 3 -14.85 -45.06 -11.40
CA LYS A 3 -15.27 -43.72 -10.98
C LYS A 3 -14.02 -42.90 -10.72
N PHE A 4 -13.78 -41.85 -11.51
CA PHE A 4 -12.78 -40.80 -11.23
C PHE A 4 -13.37 -39.83 -10.21
N ILE A 5 -12.77 -39.80 -9.03
CA ILE A 5 -13.05 -38.76 -8.02
C ILE A 5 -12.10 -37.60 -8.30
N ILE A 6 -12.65 -36.51 -8.84
CA ILE A 6 -11.91 -35.25 -9.00
C ILE A 6 -11.95 -34.55 -7.63
N ILE A 7 -10.81 -34.56 -6.93
CA ILE A 7 -10.63 -33.76 -5.69
C ILE A 7 -10.31 -32.34 -6.14
N PHE A 8 -11.28 -31.46 -6.04
CA PHE A 8 -11.09 -30.02 -6.21
C PHE A 8 -10.37 -29.50 -4.95
N SER A 9 -9.05 -29.32 -5.05
CA SER A 9 -8.27 -28.70 -3.99
C SER A 9 -8.59 -27.22 -3.95
N LEU A 10 -9.46 -26.82 -3.02
CA LEU A 10 -9.78 -25.43 -2.74
C LEU A 10 -8.55 -24.81 -2.03
N ILE A 11 -7.71 -24.11 -2.79
CA ILE A 11 -6.62 -23.31 -2.20
C ILE A 11 -7.29 -22.10 -1.55
N ILE A 12 -7.62 -22.24 -0.28
CA ILE A 12 -8.04 -21.12 0.55
C ILE A 12 -6.78 -20.31 0.84
N PHE A 13 -6.63 -19.16 0.18
CA PHE A 13 -5.73 -18.12 0.64
C PHE A 13 -6.24 -17.64 2.00
N SER A 14 -5.67 -18.18 3.07
CA SER A 14 -5.95 -17.71 4.41
C SER A 14 -5.36 -16.31 4.58
N LYS A 15 -6.15 -15.27 4.25
CA LYS A 15 -5.93 -13.95 4.84
C LYS A 15 -6.00 -14.13 6.35
N SER A 16 -5.05 -13.59 7.08
CA SER A 16 -5.15 -13.58 8.52
C SER A 16 -6.41 -12.81 8.91
N LEU A 17 -7.36 -13.44 9.57
CA LEU A 17 -8.57 -12.78 10.10
C LEU A 17 -8.23 -11.56 10.99
N ALA A 18 -7.03 -11.53 11.56
CA ALA A 18 -6.53 -10.40 12.34
C ALA A 18 -6.31 -9.12 11.51
N ASP A 19 -6.18 -9.23 10.19
CA ASP A 19 -5.99 -8.08 9.30
C ASP A 19 -7.33 -7.56 8.74
N GLU A 20 -8.41 -8.33 8.82
CA GLU A 20 -9.74 -7.91 8.36
C GLU A 20 -10.39 -6.99 9.39
N LYS A 21 -10.36 -5.68 9.10
CA LYS A 21 -10.93 -4.63 9.96
C LYS A 21 -11.89 -3.75 9.16
N PRO A 22 -12.94 -3.22 9.79
CA PRO A 22 -13.86 -2.31 9.12
C PRO A 22 -13.13 -1.10 8.51
N GLY A 23 -13.43 -0.82 7.26
CA GLY A 23 -12.85 0.32 6.53
C GLY A 23 -11.48 0.06 5.91
N ARG A 24 -10.90 -1.13 6.07
CA ARG A 24 -9.62 -1.52 5.49
C ARG A 24 -9.79 -2.08 4.07
N PHE A 25 -8.93 -1.64 3.18
CA PHE A 25 -8.86 -2.11 1.81
C PHE A 25 -7.55 -2.86 1.56
N PHE A 26 -7.63 -4.00 0.89
CA PHE A 26 -6.48 -4.85 0.56
C PHE A 26 -6.06 -4.72 -0.90
N LYS A 27 -6.76 -3.88 -1.63
CA LYS A 27 -6.55 -3.62 -3.05
C LYS A 27 -6.85 -2.16 -3.32
N ASP A 28 -6.23 -1.67 -4.35
CA ASP A 28 -6.56 -0.43 -5.02
C ASP A 28 -8.05 -0.36 -5.35
N GLN A 29 -8.72 0.73 -4.98
CA GLN A 29 -10.14 0.94 -5.24
C GLN A 29 -10.33 1.60 -6.60
N PRO A 30 -11.53 1.55 -7.18
CA PRO A 30 -11.79 2.18 -8.48
C PRO A 30 -11.52 3.68 -8.44
N ASP A 31 -10.67 4.14 -9.34
CA ASP A 31 -10.25 5.53 -9.48
C ASP A 31 -11.40 6.49 -9.73
N VAL A 32 -11.26 7.71 -9.23
CA VAL A 32 -12.16 8.83 -9.52
C VAL A 32 -11.68 9.66 -10.72
N THR A 33 -10.48 9.41 -11.21
CA THR A 33 -9.86 10.06 -12.37
C THR A 33 -8.92 9.12 -13.10
N ASN A 34 -8.71 9.34 -14.40
CA ASN A 34 -7.73 8.60 -15.21
C ASN A 34 -6.36 9.29 -15.28
N GLU A 35 -6.19 10.40 -14.56
CA GLU A 35 -4.93 11.13 -14.54
C GLU A 35 -3.88 10.44 -13.65
N PRO A 36 -2.59 10.62 -13.91
CA PRO A 36 -1.54 10.08 -13.04
C PRO A 36 -1.70 10.53 -11.59
N GLN A 37 -1.57 9.60 -10.66
CA GLN A 37 -1.81 9.85 -9.23
C GLN A 37 -0.88 9.02 -8.33
N VAL A 38 -0.78 9.42 -7.06
CA VAL A 38 -0.02 8.72 -6.05
C VAL A 38 -0.98 7.88 -5.21
N HIS A 39 -0.81 6.56 -5.28
CA HIS A 39 -1.53 5.59 -4.45
C HIS A 39 -0.70 5.23 -3.22
N PHE A 40 -1.35 5.08 -2.08
CA PHE A 40 -0.68 4.82 -0.82
C PHE A 40 -0.87 3.39 -0.34
N ILE A 41 0.21 2.83 0.20
CA ILE A 41 0.21 1.48 0.75
C ILE A 41 0.71 1.53 2.19
N TYR A 42 -0.08 1.03 3.13
CA TYR A 42 0.36 0.73 4.48
C TYR A 42 0.84 -0.71 4.54
N LEU A 43 2.16 -0.88 4.69
CA LEU A 43 2.81 -2.18 4.63
C LEU A 43 3.34 -2.61 5.99
N LEU A 44 2.98 -3.82 6.39
CA LEU A 44 3.54 -4.50 7.55
C LEU A 44 4.34 -5.74 7.15
N ASN A 45 5.38 -6.06 7.91
CA ASN A 45 5.98 -7.38 7.85
C ASN A 45 5.01 -8.44 8.39
N LYS A 46 5.25 -9.71 8.06
CA LYS A 46 4.45 -10.85 8.49
C LYS A 46 4.12 -10.83 9.98
N ASP A 47 5.11 -10.52 10.81
CA ASP A 47 5.00 -10.60 12.27
C ASP A 47 4.94 -9.20 12.94
N SER A 48 4.83 -8.11 12.18
CA SER A 48 4.73 -6.77 12.74
C SER A 48 3.37 -6.53 13.39
N LYS A 49 3.38 -5.78 14.49
CA LYS A 49 2.16 -5.29 15.13
C LYS A 49 1.45 -4.34 14.16
N ASP A 50 0.15 -4.47 14.09
CA ASP A 50 -0.70 -3.58 13.31
C ASP A 50 -1.11 -2.37 14.15
N ASN A 51 -0.66 -1.19 13.74
CA ASN A 51 -0.99 0.09 14.37
C ASN A 51 -2.21 0.78 13.72
N GLU A 52 -2.83 0.15 12.70
CA GLU A 52 -4.07 0.58 12.06
C GLU A 52 -3.99 1.97 11.40
N TRP A 53 -2.81 2.40 10.99
CA TRP A 53 -2.62 3.77 10.47
C TRP A 53 -3.36 4.03 9.16
N ASP A 54 -3.69 3.00 8.41
CA ASP A 54 -4.49 3.04 7.19
C ASP A 54 -5.97 3.37 7.44
N ILE A 55 -6.48 3.05 8.64
CA ILE A 55 -7.90 3.18 8.98
C ILE A 55 -8.21 4.10 10.16
N ASN A 56 -7.20 4.44 10.98
CA ASN A 56 -7.40 5.33 12.14
C ASN A 56 -7.25 6.83 11.81
N GLY A 57 -7.02 7.17 10.53
CA GLY A 57 -6.87 8.54 10.05
C GLY A 57 -5.48 9.15 10.22
N LYS A 58 -4.55 8.46 10.89
CA LYS A 58 -3.20 9.01 11.14
C LYS A 58 -2.44 9.19 9.82
N MET A 59 -2.34 8.15 9.01
CA MET A 59 -1.63 8.18 7.73
C MET A 59 -2.25 9.21 6.78
N GLU A 60 -3.59 9.26 6.69
CA GLU A 60 -4.29 10.24 5.86
C GLU A 60 -3.94 11.68 6.28
N ALA A 61 -4.01 11.99 7.57
CA ALA A 61 -3.73 13.32 8.08
C ALA A 61 -2.29 13.78 7.79
N GLU A 62 -1.30 12.90 8.01
CA GLU A 62 0.10 13.21 7.76
C GLU A 62 0.41 13.39 6.26
N LEU A 63 -0.16 12.55 5.41
CA LEU A 63 0.01 12.66 3.95
C LEU A 63 -0.62 13.96 3.42
N MET A 64 -1.80 14.34 3.90
CA MET A 64 -2.43 15.61 3.54
C MET A 64 -1.57 16.80 3.98
N GLU A 65 -1.00 16.75 5.18
CA GLU A 65 -0.08 17.80 5.66
C GLU A 65 1.18 17.91 4.80
N VAL A 66 1.77 16.77 4.39
CA VAL A 66 2.93 16.74 3.47
C VAL A 66 2.59 17.42 2.16
N ASN A 67 1.42 17.15 1.58
CA ASN A 67 0.99 17.75 0.32
C ASN A 67 0.80 19.29 0.45
N GLU A 68 0.24 19.74 1.56
CA GLU A 68 0.11 21.18 1.85
C GLU A 68 1.47 21.85 2.05
N LYS A 69 2.41 21.21 2.74
CA LYS A 69 3.80 21.70 2.86
C LYS A 69 4.46 21.81 1.49
N PHE A 70 4.33 20.80 0.65
CA PHE A 70 4.87 20.83 -0.71
C PHE A 70 4.26 21.98 -1.53
N PHE A 71 2.96 22.18 -1.45
CA PHE A 71 2.29 23.30 -2.11
C PHE A 71 2.87 24.65 -1.68
N LYS A 72 3.05 24.86 -0.38
CA LYS A 72 3.69 26.08 0.16
C LYS A 72 5.12 26.23 -0.34
N MET A 73 5.93 25.16 -0.32
CA MET A 73 7.32 25.17 -0.81
C MET A 73 7.42 25.54 -2.29
N THR A 74 6.46 25.12 -3.09
CA THR A 74 6.37 25.49 -4.50
C THR A 74 5.70 26.82 -4.77
N LYS A 75 5.51 27.64 -3.71
CA LYS A 75 4.82 28.96 -3.79
C LYS A 75 3.42 28.86 -4.40
N GLY A 76 2.67 27.81 -4.04
CA GLY A 76 1.31 27.61 -4.50
C GLY A 76 1.18 27.06 -5.92
N LYS A 77 2.27 26.55 -6.53
CA LYS A 77 2.26 26.12 -7.94
C LYS A 77 1.96 24.65 -8.14
N GLN A 78 2.32 23.79 -7.20
CA GLN A 78 2.25 22.34 -7.39
C GLN A 78 1.71 21.63 -6.15
N LYS A 79 0.88 20.62 -6.39
CA LYS A 79 0.47 19.60 -5.42
C LYS A 79 0.62 18.23 -6.04
N PHE A 80 0.86 17.23 -5.23
CA PHE A 80 0.70 15.86 -5.68
C PHE A 80 -0.78 15.56 -5.85
N ARG A 81 -1.13 14.90 -6.95
CA ARG A 81 -2.47 14.33 -7.11
C ARG A 81 -2.48 12.99 -6.38
N TYR A 82 -3.16 12.94 -5.27
CA TYR A 82 -3.35 11.74 -4.51
C TYR A 82 -4.50 10.91 -5.05
N ASP A 83 -4.38 9.62 -4.97
CA ASP A 83 -5.43 8.68 -5.29
C ASP A 83 -6.53 8.77 -4.22
N MET A 84 -7.75 9.09 -4.68
CA MET A 84 -8.89 9.36 -3.82
C MET A 84 -10.00 8.37 -4.11
N ARG A 85 -10.64 7.90 -3.07
CA ARG A 85 -11.87 7.13 -3.18
C ARG A 85 -13.06 8.02 -3.50
N LYS A 86 -14.16 7.43 -3.94
CA LYS A 86 -15.41 8.13 -4.24
C LYS A 86 -16.03 8.84 -3.04
N ASP A 87 -15.70 8.43 -1.82
CA ASP A 87 -16.13 9.07 -0.56
C ASP A 87 -15.28 10.29 -0.17
N GLY A 88 -14.30 10.65 -0.99
CA GLY A 88 -13.43 11.81 -0.79
C GLY A 88 -12.26 11.57 0.18
N LYS A 89 -12.05 10.35 0.63
CA LYS A 89 -10.89 9.96 1.44
C LYS A 89 -9.76 9.44 0.58
N LEU A 90 -8.53 9.45 1.13
CA LEU A 90 -7.40 8.82 0.45
C LEU A 90 -7.67 7.33 0.23
N ASP A 91 -7.27 6.82 -0.94
CA ASP A 91 -7.21 5.38 -1.16
C ASP A 91 -5.89 4.86 -0.60
N ILE A 92 -6.00 4.16 0.53
CA ILE A 92 -4.87 3.55 1.21
C ILE A 92 -5.10 2.06 1.25
N SER A 93 -4.21 1.30 0.60
CA SER A 93 -4.25 -0.15 0.62
C SER A 93 -3.40 -0.71 1.74
N PHE A 94 -3.94 -1.70 2.46
CA PHE A 94 -3.19 -2.46 3.46
C PHE A 94 -2.52 -3.66 2.82
N VAL A 95 -1.23 -3.86 3.12
CA VAL A 95 -0.46 -5.01 2.66
C VAL A 95 0.31 -5.63 3.81
N ARG A 96 0.10 -6.93 4.04
CA ARG A 96 0.99 -7.71 4.90
C ARG A 96 1.96 -8.48 4.04
N PHE A 97 3.23 -8.08 4.11
CA PHE A 97 4.31 -8.72 3.35
C PHE A 97 4.63 -10.09 3.94
N ASP A 98 4.69 -11.11 3.10
CA ASP A 98 4.89 -12.51 3.49
C ASP A 98 6.32 -12.82 4.01
N LYS A 99 7.23 -11.86 3.85
CA LYS A 99 8.62 -11.94 4.28
C LYS A 99 8.95 -10.83 5.27
N LYS A 100 10.14 -10.87 5.81
CA LYS A 100 10.68 -9.78 6.61
C LYS A 100 11.38 -8.78 5.69
N PHE A 101 10.77 -7.60 5.54
CA PHE A 101 11.42 -6.46 4.88
C PHE A 101 12.49 -5.90 5.82
N LYS A 102 13.70 -5.83 5.36
CA LYS A 102 14.85 -5.44 6.20
C LYS A 102 15.45 -4.08 5.81
N GLY A 103 14.77 -3.30 5.01
CA GLY A 103 15.08 -1.91 4.68
C GLY A 103 16.56 -1.53 4.67
N ASN A 104 17.42 -2.22 3.92
CA ASN A 104 18.81 -1.78 3.71
C ASN A 104 19.48 -2.55 2.56
N TYR A 105 20.19 -1.82 1.71
CA TYR A 105 21.22 -2.26 0.76
C TYR A 105 21.03 -3.63 0.11
N GLY A 106 20.21 -3.68 -0.94
CA GLY A 106 20.10 -4.86 -1.80
C GLY A 106 19.15 -5.95 -1.32
N MET A 107 18.23 -5.60 -0.43
CA MET A 107 17.36 -6.56 0.21
C MET A 107 15.95 -6.56 -0.35
N ASN A 108 15.28 -7.67 -0.14
CA ASN A 108 13.93 -8.04 -0.50
C ASN A 108 12.93 -6.87 -0.48
N TYR A 109 13.02 -5.99 -1.47
CA TYR A 109 12.00 -4.98 -1.68
C TYR A 109 10.69 -5.66 -2.01
N PRO A 110 9.57 -5.15 -1.52
CA PRO A 110 8.28 -5.75 -1.78
C PRO A 110 7.77 -5.50 -3.20
N ASP A 111 8.53 -4.85 -4.10
CA ASP A 111 8.10 -4.47 -5.44
C ASP A 111 7.49 -5.62 -6.23
N ALA A 112 8.19 -6.75 -6.32
CA ALA A 112 7.68 -7.92 -7.03
C ALA A 112 6.43 -8.51 -6.36
N PHE A 113 6.35 -8.41 -5.04
CA PHE A 113 5.19 -8.84 -4.28
C PHE A 113 4.01 -7.88 -4.50
N LEU A 114 4.24 -6.58 -4.44
CA LEU A 114 3.23 -5.56 -4.70
C LEU A 114 2.70 -5.67 -6.12
N THR A 115 3.58 -5.76 -7.12
CA THR A 115 3.23 -5.95 -8.53
C THR A 115 2.35 -7.20 -8.72
N LYS A 116 2.74 -8.33 -8.12
CA LYS A 116 1.96 -9.58 -8.16
C LYS A 116 0.59 -9.46 -7.51
N ASN A 117 0.44 -8.57 -6.55
CA ASN A 117 -0.83 -8.30 -5.85
C ASN A 117 -1.66 -7.18 -6.48
N GLY A 118 -1.28 -6.71 -7.67
CA GLY A 118 -2.08 -5.79 -8.48
C GLY A 118 -1.70 -4.31 -8.32
N PHE A 119 -0.62 -3.99 -7.58
CA PHE A 119 -0.10 -2.63 -7.47
C PHE A 119 0.90 -2.36 -8.60
N ASN A 120 0.38 -2.24 -9.82
CA ASN A 120 1.19 -2.13 -11.05
C ASN A 120 0.54 -1.28 -12.15
N ASP A 121 -0.40 -0.42 -11.80
CA ASP A 121 -0.98 0.52 -12.76
C ASP A 121 0.10 1.50 -13.26
N PRO A 122 0.32 1.64 -14.58
CA PRO A 122 1.32 2.54 -15.14
C PRO A 122 1.02 4.03 -14.89
N ASN A 123 -0.21 4.39 -14.54
CA ASN A 123 -0.63 5.75 -14.20
C ASN A 123 -0.46 6.06 -12.71
N LYS A 124 0.05 5.12 -11.91
CA LYS A 124 0.21 5.30 -10.47
C LYS A 124 1.66 5.24 -10.04
N LEU A 125 2.02 6.16 -9.16
CA LEU A 125 3.18 6.03 -8.29
C LEU A 125 2.71 5.41 -6.97
N TYR A 126 3.20 4.23 -6.66
CA TYR A 126 2.89 3.56 -5.40
C TYR A 126 3.84 4.03 -4.31
N PHE A 127 3.29 4.67 -3.30
CA PHE A 127 4.05 5.14 -2.15
C PHE A 127 3.75 4.28 -0.93
N THR A 128 4.75 3.56 -0.45
CA THR A 128 4.60 2.59 0.63
C THR A 128 5.12 3.15 1.94
N TRP A 129 4.24 3.25 2.93
CA TRP A 129 4.60 3.46 4.32
C TRP A 129 4.83 2.09 4.97
N ALA A 130 6.09 1.76 5.17
CA ALA A 130 6.50 0.47 5.71
C ALA A 130 6.70 0.57 7.23
N ASP A 131 5.70 0.15 8.01
CA ASP A 131 5.77 0.06 9.47
C ASP A 131 6.43 -1.27 9.88
N VAL A 132 7.74 -1.31 9.74
CA VAL A 132 8.53 -2.55 9.85
C VAL A 132 9.54 -2.52 11.00
N GLY A 133 9.45 -1.50 11.86
CA GLY A 133 10.28 -1.37 13.07
C GLY A 133 11.75 -1.06 12.79
N HIS A 134 12.05 -0.41 11.69
CA HIS A 134 13.37 0.10 11.35
C HIS A 134 13.46 1.62 11.51
N ARG A 135 14.70 2.12 11.49
CA ARG A 135 14.99 3.55 11.60
C ARG A 135 14.48 4.31 10.39
N ASP A 136 14.21 5.59 10.63
CA ASP A 136 13.78 6.57 9.65
C ASP A 136 14.62 6.54 8.38
N GLY A 137 13.96 6.49 7.27
CA GLY A 137 14.60 6.47 5.96
C GLY A 137 13.58 6.42 4.85
N GLY A 138 14.04 6.69 3.65
CA GLY A 138 13.21 6.59 2.46
C GLY A 138 14.03 6.09 1.28
N GLN A 139 13.41 5.35 0.40
CA GLN A 139 13.96 4.90 -0.86
C GLN A 139 12.92 4.98 -1.95
N GLY A 140 13.35 5.07 -3.20
CA GLY A 140 12.44 5.11 -4.33
C GLY A 140 13.02 4.48 -5.58
N SER A 141 12.12 3.98 -6.41
CA SER A 141 12.36 3.59 -7.79
C SER A 141 11.41 4.36 -8.71
N VAL A 142 11.40 4.04 -10.00
CA VAL A 142 10.56 4.76 -10.98
C VAL A 142 9.06 4.66 -10.67
N HIS A 143 8.61 3.56 -10.06
CA HIS A 143 7.18 3.31 -9.79
C HIS A 143 6.85 3.11 -8.31
N HIS A 144 7.86 2.99 -7.45
CA HIS A 144 7.64 2.73 -6.02
C HIS A 144 8.52 3.66 -5.17
N GLY A 145 7.90 4.27 -4.17
CA GLY A 145 8.57 5.00 -3.09
C GLY A 145 8.29 4.31 -1.76
N TYR A 146 9.27 4.34 -0.86
CA TYR A 146 9.17 3.75 0.48
C TYR A 146 9.57 4.76 1.54
N ILE A 147 8.85 4.78 2.64
CA ILE A 147 9.24 5.42 3.89
C ILE A 147 9.16 4.38 5.01
N PHE A 148 10.12 4.43 5.94
CA PHE A 148 10.25 3.47 7.03
C PHE A 148 10.10 4.15 8.37
#